data_708ef65f413072e284dc12b9d3715bcc
#
_entry.id   708ef65f413072e284dc12b9d3715bcc
#
_cell.length_a   1.000
_cell.length_b   1.000
_cell.length_c   1.000
_cell.angle_alpha   90.00
_cell.angle_beta   90.00
_cell.angle_gamma   90.00
#
_symmetry.space_group_name_H-M   'P 1'
#
loop_
_entity.id
_entity.type
_entity.pdbx_description
1 polymer ?
#
loop_
_entity_poly.entity_id
_entity_poly.type
_entity_poly.pdbx_seq_one_letter_code
_entity_poly.pdbx_strand_id
1 'polypeptide(L)'
;MARLSDDALVVRGGLNLPENFVRGTGGTIATDGSLQDVSVNAASGLSVPELTAPNPQTGYPGILNNQVGVTTVAAIRAAGGEVVPSPTRANPNHATLSGLTAEQASKLFRPTTPNPSRRKP
;
A
#
# COMPACT_ATOMS: atom_id res chain seq x y z
N MET A 1 -19.77 2.44 -4.41
CA MET A 1 -18.45 2.93 -4.03
C MET A 1 -17.57 3.07 -5.26
N ALA A 2 -16.91 4.19 -5.40
CA ALA A 2 -16.08 4.44 -6.57
C ALA A 2 -14.82 3.58 -6.53
N ARG A 3 -14.45 3.02 -7.68
CA ARG A 3 -13.17 2.35 -7.82
C ARG A 3 -12.04 3.37 -7.81
N LEU A 4 -10.87 2.94 -7.39
CA LEU A 4 -9.68 3.78 -7.52
C LEU A 4 -9.36 3.96 -9.01
N SER A 5 -8.96 5.18 -9.38
CA SER A 5 -8.53 5.46 -10.75
C SER A 5 -7.18 4.77 -11.01
N ASP A 6 -6.90 4.50 -12.29
CA ASP A 6 -5.66 3.82 -12.67
C ASP A 6 -4.41 4.61 -12.28
N ASP A 7 -4.50 5.94 -12.24
CA ASP A 7 -3.37 6.80 -11.88
C ASP A 7 -3.24 7.02 -10.37
N ALA A 8 -4.14 6.47 -9.56
CA ALA A 8 -4.02 6.58 -8.11
C ALA A 8 -2.72 5.95 -7.61
N LEU A 9 -2.07 6.64 -6.68
CA LEU A 9 -0.86 6.13 -6.07
C LEU A 9 -1.21 5.11 -4.98
N VAL A 10 -0.36 4.11 -4.86
CA VAL A 10 -0.47 3.06 -3.84
C VAL A 10 0.83 3.05 -3.06
N VAL A 11 0.75 3.25 -1.75
CA VAL A 11 1.92 3.38 -0.89
C VAL A 11 1.89 2.30 0.18
N ARG A 12 3.03 1.67 0.41
CA ARG A 12 3.19 0.69 1.48
C ARG A 12 4.50 0.94 2.21
N GLY A 13 4.42 1.03 3.53
CA GLY A 13 5.59 1.26 4.37
C GLY A 13 6.52 0.06 4.42
N GLY A 14 7.81 0.32 4.69
CA GLY A 14 8.82 -0.71 4.85
C GLY A 14 9.64 -0.95 3.60
N LEU A 15 10.50 -1.95 3.64
CA LEU A 15 11.40 -2.27 2.53
C LEU A 15 10.72 -3.03 1.40
N ASN A 16 9.56 -3.59 1.64
CA ASN A 16 8.74 -4.29 0.65
C ASN A 16 9.47 -5.44 -0.04
N LEU A 17 10.27 -6.16 0.73
CA LEU A 17 10.85 -7.43 0.29
C LEU A 17 9.75 -8.49 0.17
N PRO A 18 9.94 -9.54 -0.65
CA PRO A 18 8.90 -10.56 -0.78
C PRO A 18 8.41 -11.12 0.55
N GLU A 19 9.30 -11.38 1.48
CA GLU A 19 8.95 -11.91 2.80
C GLU A 19 8.10 -10.93 3.62
N ASN A 20 8.19 -9.64 3.37
CA ASN A 20 7.38 -8.65 4.09
C ASN A 20 5.91 -8.74 3.73
N PHE A 21 5.59 -9.23 2.56
CA PHE A 21 4.20 -9.42 2.12
C PHE A 21 3.57 -10.69 2.68
N VAL A 22 4.39 -11.65 3.07
CA VAL A 22 3.91 -12.92 3.64
C VAL A 22 3.77 -12.82 5.15
N ARG A 23 4.68 -12.09 5.80
CA ARG A 23 4.73 -11.95 7.25
C ARG A 23 4.15 -10.62 7.71
N GLY A 24 3.42 -10.61 8.79
CA GLY A 24 3.12 -9.40 9.54
C GLY A 24 2.12 -8.45 8.90
N THR A 25 1.51 -8.81 7.79
CA THR A 25 0.53 -7.93 7.15
C THR A 25 -0.91 -8.36 7.40
N GLY A 26 -1.11 -9.50 8.05
CA GLY A 26 -2.44 -10.10 8.16
C GLY A 26 -2.93 -10.70 6.86
N GLY A 27 -2.16 -10.58 5.79
CA GLY A 27 -2.53 -11.14 4.51
C GLY A 27 -2.45 -12.66 4.51
N THR A 28 -3.28 -13.26 3.68
CA THR A 28 -3.27 -14.70 3.48
C THR A 28 -2.79 -15.02 2.08
N ILE A 29 -2.34 -16.27 1.88
CA ILE A 29 -1.91 -16.74 0.58
C ILE A 29 -2.96 -17.72 0.07
N ALA A 30 -3.51 -17.43 -1.12
CA ALA A 30 -4.46 -18.31 -1.76
C ALA A 30 -3.75 -19.56 -2.32
N THR A 31 -4.54 -20.56 -2.71
CA THR A 31 -4.00 -21.82 -3.23
C THR A 31 -3.16 -21.64 -4.49
N ASP A 32 -3.40 -20.59 -5.26
CA ASP A 32 -2.61 -20.28 -6.46
C ASP A 32 -1.34 -19.50 -6.17
N GLY A 33 -1.02 -19.24 -4.89
CA GLY A 33 0.17 -18.50 -4.48
C GLY A 33 -0.02 -17.01 -4.41
N SER A 34 -1.19 -16.47 -4.75
CA SER A 34 -1.43 -15.04 -4.70
C SER A 34 -1.74 -14.56 -3.29
N LEU A 35 -1.30 -13.33 -3.01
CA LEU A 35 -1.59 -12.67 -1.73
C LEU A 35 -3.03 -12.19 -1.71
N GLN A 36 -3.62 -12.23 -0.51
CA GLN A 36 -4.94 -11.68 -0.25
C GLN A 36 -4.84 -10.74 0.95
N ASP A 37 -5.67 -9.71 0.97
CA ASP A 37 -5.85 -8.83 2.13
C ASP A 37 -4.58 -8.09 2.57
N VAL A 38 -3.73 -7.69 1.64
CA VAL A 38 -2.52 -6.92 1.96
C VAL A 38 -2.92 -5.47 2.18
N SER A 39 -2.52 -4.90 3.32
CA SER A 39 -2.83 -3.51 3.68
C SER A 39 -1.92 -2.54 2.96
N VAL A 40 -2.52 -1.54 2.32
CA VAL A 40 -1.81 -0.43 1.66
C VAL A 40 -2.58 0.85 1.90
N ASN A 41 -1.96 1.99 1.58
CA ASN A 41 -2.66 3.28 1.52
C ASN A 41 -2.79 3.68 0.06
N ALA A 42 -4.00 4.03 -0.36
CA ALA A 42 -4.27 4.44 -1.74
C ALA A 42 -5.51 5.30 -1.79
N ALA A 43 -5.45 6.36 -2.58
CA ALA A 43 -6.62 7.18 -2.86
C ALA A 43 -6.36 7.97 -4.13
N SER A 44 -7.40 8.14 -4.94
CA SER A 44 -7.31 8.92 -6.17
C SER A 44 -7.00 10.38 -5.86
N GLY A 45 -6.03 10.94 -6.58
CA GLY A 45 -5.69 12.36 -6.47
C GLY A 45 -4.81 12.74 -5.28
N LEU A 46 -4.39 11.80 -4.43
CA LEU A 46 -3.52 12.10 -3.30
C LEU A 46 -2.06 11.83 -3.65
N SER A 47 -1.18 12.65 -3.10
CA SER A 47 0.28 12.53 -3.24
C SER A 47 0.86 11.57 -2.21
N VAL A 48 2.13 11.21 -2.39
CA VAL A 48 2.85 10.37 -1.41
C VAL A 48 2.88 11.03 -0.03
N PRO A 49 3.21 12.32 0.12
CA PRO A 49 3.13 12.97 1.43
C PRO A 49 1.74 12.87 2.07
N GLU A 50 0.68 13.03 1.28
CA GLU A 50 -0.68 12.94 1.80
C GLU A 50 -1.04 11.51 2.24
N LEU A 51 -0.57 10.51 1.50
CA LEU A 51 -0.86 9.10 1.80
C LEU A 51 -0.04 8.56 2.97
N THR A 52 1.07 9.21 3.34
CA THR A 52 1.91 8.79 4.46
C THR A 52 1.66 9.58 5.73
N ALA A 53 0.96 10.72 5.63
CA ALA A 53 0.82 11.66 6.73
C ALA A 53 -0.09 11.14 7.84
N PRO A 54 0.17 11.53 9.10
CA PRO A 54 -0.79 11.26 10.17
C PRO A 54 -2.08 12.06 9.96
N ASN A 55 -3.16 11.55 10.51
CA ASN A 55 -4.46 12.24 10.49
C ASN A 55 -4.87 12.52 11.94
N PRO A 56 -4.68 13.77 12.42
CA PRO A 56 -5.01 14.08 13.81
C PRO A 56 -6.49 14.02 14.10
N GLN A 57 -7.35 14.14 13.10
CA GLN A 57 -8.80 14.08 13.31
C GLN A 57 -9.28 12.67 13.61
N THR A 58 -8.60 11.66 13.09
CA THR A 58 -8.98 10.25 13.29
C THR A 58 -8.05 9.52 14.25
N GLY A 59 -6.89 10.13 14.58
CA GLY A 59 -5.85 9.50 15.38
C GLY A 59 -4.92 8.57 14.61
N TYR A 60 -5.03 8.55 13.29
CA TYR A 60 -4.13 7.72 12.47
C TYR A 60 -2.70 8.25 12.58
N PRO A 61 -1.72 7.42 12.99
CA PRO A 61 -0.35 7.90 13.18
C PRO A 61 0.43 8.09 11.87
N GLY A 62 -0.16 7.75 10.74
CA GLY A 62 0.54 7.74 9.46
C GLY A 62 1.39 6.49 9.28
N ILE A 63 2.13 6.45 8.19
CA ILE A 63 3.09 5.38 7.96
C ILE A 63 4.36 5.71 8.74
N LEU A 64 4.77 4.81 9.63
CA LEU A 64 5.87 5.05 10.56
C LEU A 64 7.22 4.51 10.08
N ASN A 65 7.25 3.77 9.00
CA ASN A 65 8.48 3.22 8.43
C ASN A 65 9.34 4.35 7.84
N ASN A 66 10.66 4.20 7.87
CA ASN A 66 11.57 5.18 7.29
C ASN A 66 11.57 5.15 5.76
N GLN A 67 11.22 4.02 5.18
CA GLN A 67 11.14 3.82 3.74
C GLN A 67 9.74 3.45 3.34
N VAL A 68 9.35 3.84 2.14
CA VAL A 68 8.05 3.46 1.57
C VAL A 68 8.24 3.01 0.13
N GLY A 69 7.40 2.09 -0.29
CA GLY A 69 7.27 1.71 -1.69
C GLY A 69 6.07 2.40 -2.30
N VAL A 70 6.18 2.82 -3.54
CA VAL A 70 5.12 3.53 -4.26
C VAL A 70 4.93 2.88 -5.62
N THR A 71 3.68 2.59 -5.96
CA THR A 71 3.32 2.14 -7.30
C THR A 71 1.98 2.79 -7.67
N THR A 72 1.40 2.36 -8.77
CA THR A 72 0.09 2.86 -9.22
C THR A 72 -0.90 1.71 -9.29
N VAL A 73 -2.18 2.06 -9.25
CA VAL A 73 -3.25 1.08 -9.45
C VAL A 73 -3.13 0.43 -10.83
N ALA A 74 -2.78 1.22 -11.86
CA ALA A 74 -2.59 0.68 -13.22
C ALA A 74 -1.51 -0.39 -13.26
N ALA A 75 -0.37 -0.17 -12.59
CA ALA A 75 0.71 -1.15 -12.56
C ALA A 75 0.28 -2.45 -11.86
N ILE A 76 -0.48 -2.32 -10.79
CA ILE A 76 -0.99 -3.49 -10.06
C ILE A 76 -1.97 -4.27 -10.93
N ARG A 77 -2.88 -3.58 -11.60
CA ARG A 77 -3.86 -4.23 -12.49
C ARG A 77 -3.17 -4.90 -13.68
N ALA A 78 -2.15 -4.26 -14.24
CA ALA A 78 -1.38 -4.83 -15.35
C ALA A 78 -0.67 -6.13 -14.95
N ALA A 79 -0.31 -6.27 -13.68
CA ALA A 79 0.31 -7.49 -13.16
C ALA A 79 -0.70 -8.56 -12.72
N GLY A 80 -2.00 -8.26 -12.86
CA GLY A 80 -3.07 -9.20 -12.52
C GLY A 80 -3.67 -9.03 -11.14
N GLY A 81 -3.25 -8.01 -10.41
CA GLY A 81 -3.78 -7.73 -9.08
C GLY A 81 -4.90 -6.70 -9.08
N GLU A 82 -5.40 -6.39 -7.91
CA GLU A 82 -6.42 -5.37 -7.71
C GLU A 82 -6.22 -4.67 -6.37
N VAL A 83 -6.61 -3.40 -6.31
CA VAL A 83 -6.62 -2.60 -5.09
C VAL A 83 -8.02 -2.06 -4.89
N VAL A 84 -8.60 -2.34 -3.73
CA VAL A 84 -9.96 -1.93 -3.42
C VAL A 84 -9.94 -1.06 -2.17
N PRO A 85 -10.61 0.12 -2.20
CA PRO A 85 -10.73 0.93 -0.98
C PRO A 85 -11.36 0.12 0.14
N SER A 86 -10.73 0.16 1.30
CA SER A 86 -11.22 -0.53 2.49
C SER A 86 -10.98 0.36 3.72
N PRO A 87 -11.57 1.57 3.73
CA PRO A 87 -11.28 2.53 4.78
C PRO A 87 -11.59 1.97 6.17
N THR A 88 -10.72 2.29 7.12
CA THR A 88 -10.95 1.97 8.52
C THR A 88 -11.36 3.24 9.25
N ARG A 89 -11.80 3.09 10.51
CA ARG A 89 -12.17 4.25 11.32
C ARG A 89 -11.00 5.23 11.45
N ALA A 90 -9.79 4.73 11.65
CA ALA A 90 -8.62 5.57 11.84
C ALA A 90 -8.00 6.03 10.51
N ASN A 91 -8.04 5.19 9.47
CA ASN A 91 -7.36 5.47 8.22
C ASN A 91 -8.33 5.47 7.03
N PRO A 92 -8.81 6.66 6.62
CA PRO A 92 -9.75 6.74 5.49
C PRO A 92 -9.13 6.36 4.14
N ASN A 93 -7.80 6.32 4.06
CA ASN A 93 -7.07 5.97 2.83
C ASN A 93 -6.62 4.51 2.80
N HIS A 94 -7.03 3.71 3.76
CA HIS A 94 -6.69 2.29 3.77
C HIS A 94 -7.32 1.59 2.57
N ALA A 95 -6.55 0.73 1.93
CA ALA A 95 -7.00 -0.08 0.81
C ALA A 95 -6.43 -1.49 0.93
N THR A 96 -7.03 -2.41 0.21
CA THR A 96 -6.64 -3.81 0.24
C THR A 96 -6.13 -4.23 -1.12
N LEU A 97 -4.91 -4.76 -1.16
CA LEU A 97 -4.26 -5.30 -2.34
C LEU A 97 -4.40 -6.83 -2.34
N SER A 98 -4.77 -7.39 -3.48
CA SER A 98 -4.87 -8.84 -3.64
C SER A 98 -4.53 -9.25 -5.06
N GLY A 99 -4.26 -10.55 -5.26
CA GLY A 99 -4.09 -11.16 -6.58
C GLY A 99 -2.67 -11.21 -7.10
N LEU A 100 -1.69 -10.64 -6.39
CA LEU A 100 -0.28 -10.71 -6.78
C LEU A 100 0.47 -11.72 -5.93
N THR A 101 1.51 -12.33 -6.49
CA THR A 101 2.46 -13.07 -5.67
C THR A 101 3.35 -12.10 -4.88
N ALA A 102 4.01 -12.60 -3.85
CA ALA A 102 4.92 -11.77 -3.05
C ALA A 102 6.04 -11.17 -3.93
N GLU A 103 6.56 -11.95 -4.87
CA GLU A 103 7.59 -11.47 -5.79
C GLU A 103 7.09 -10.38 -6.73
N GLN A 104 5.87 -10.52 -7.27
CA GLN A 104 5.28 -9.48 -8.11
C GLN A 104 5.05 -8.19 -7.33
N ALA A 105 4.49 -8.30 -6.13
CA ALA A 105 4.24 -7.15 -5.28
C ALA A 105 5.54 -6.44 -4.93
N SER A 106 6.56 -7.19 -4.53
CA SER A 106 7.88 -6.63 -4.20
C SER A 106 8.46 -5.83 -5.37
N LYS A 107 8.38 -6.35 -6.59
CA LYS A 107 8.90 -5.66 -7.78
C LYS A 107 8.17 -4.34 -8.02
N LEU A 108 6.88 -4.27 -7.75
CA LEU A 108 6.10 -3.05 -7.98
C LEU A 108 6.39 -1.98 -6.93
N PHE A 109 6.66 -2.37 -5.69
CA PHE A 109 6.90 -1.42 -4.60
C PHE A 109 8.39 -1.08 -4.40
N ARG A 110 9.26 -1.64 -5.19
CA ARG A 110 10.70 -1.37 -5.08
C ARG A 110 11.25 -0.77 -6.38
N PRO A 111 12.31 0.05 -6.30
CA PRO A 111 13.03 0.44 -5.08
C PRO A 111 12.19 1.34 -4.19
N THR A 112 12.46 1.27 -2.88
CA THR A 112 11.78 2.14 -1.90
C THR A 112 12.43 3.52 -1.89
N THR A 113 11.68 4.48 -1.37
CA THR A 113 12.14 5.86 -1.19
C THR A 113 11.96 6.28 0.26
N PRO A 114 12.66 7.35 0.71
CA PRO A 114 12.45 7.84 2.06
C PRO A 114 11.00 8.26 2.27
N ASN A 115 10.47 7.95 3.46
CA ASN A 115 9.12 8.35 3.82
C ASN A 115 9.10 9.85 4.11
N PRO A 116 8.35 10.65 3.33
CA PRO A 116 8.34 12.10 3.52
C PRO A 116 7.72 12.54 4.85
N SER A 117 6.93 11.68 5.49
CA SER A 117 6.30 11.97 6.78
C SER A 117 7.18 11.55 7.97
N ARG A 118 8.35 10.98 7.71
CA ARG A 118 9.31 10.53 8.73
C ARG A 118 10.66 11.16 8.51
N ARG A 119 10.68 12.47 8.36
CA ARG A 119 11.93 13.20 8.16
C ARG A 119 12.77 13.12 9.42
N LYS A 120 14.04 12.81 9.27
CA LYS A 120 15.01 12.99 10.34
C LYS A 120 15.37 14.47 10.44
N PRO A 121 15.52 14.98 11.67
CA PRO A 121 15.99 16.35 11.86
C PRO A 121 17.35 16.58 11.22
#